data_887eb14ea15c482ddea71fdd9b607bf9
#
_entry.id   887eb14ea15c482ddea71fdd9b607bf9
#
_cell.length_a   1.000
_cell.length_b   1.000
_cell.length_c   1.000
_cell.angle_alpha   90.00
_cell.angle_beta   90.00
_cell.angle_gamma   90.00
#
_symmetry.space_group_name_H-M   'P 1'
#
loop_
_entity.id
_entity.type
_entity.pdbx_description
1 polymer ?
#
loop_
_entity_poly.entity_id
_entity_poly.type
_entity_poly.pdbx_seq_one_letter_code
_entity_poly.pdbx_strand_id
1 'polypeptide(L)'
;MAVRRSSAEWIGTLKDGAGTMKVGSGAYEGPFTFASRFESGRGTNPEELIGAAHAGCFSMFLSALLTKAGFTPTRIATTATVHVGEGPTITLIELDTDAAAPGLTEADLQTHAEAAKKGCPVSKALAGPEITLKAKLVP
;
A
#
# COMPACT_ATOMS: atom_id res chain seq x y z
N MET A 1 22.13 3.70 0.68
CA MET A 1 21.23 3.46 -0.46
C MET A 1 20.81 2.00 -0.49
N ALA A 2 19.57 1.72 -0.80
CA ALA A 2 19.05 0.36 -0.84
C ALA A 2 18.59 -0.02 -2.25
N VAL A 3 18.90 -1.24 -2.66
CA VAL A 3 18.44 -1.81 -3.93
C VAL A 3 17.61 -3.04 -3.59
N ARG A 4 16.41 -3.12 -4.13
CA ARG A 4 15.53 -4.26 -3.93
C ARG A 4 15.18 -4.88 -5.27
N ARG A 5 15.11 -6.21 -5.31
CA ARG A 5 14.76 -6.97 -6.51
C ARG A 5 13.56 -7.83 -6.22
N SER A 6 12.70 -7.91 -7.20
CA SER A 6 11.58 -8.85 -7.23
C SER A 6 11.47 -9.39 -8.64
N SER A 7 10.79 -10.49 -8.82
CA SER A 7 10.65 -11.14 -10.11
C SER A 7 9.25 -11.70 -10.30
N ALA A 8 8.89 -11.88 -11.56
CA ALA A 8 7.66 -12.56 -11.94
C ALA A 8 7.89 -13.37 -13.20
N GLU A 9 7.19 -14.48 -13.31
CA GLU A 9 7.14 -15.30 -14.51
C GLU A 9 5.70 -15.52 -14.90
N TRP A 10 5.41 -15.44 -16.19
CA TRP A 10 4.09 -15.74 -16.75
C TRP A 10 4.25 -16.81 -17.82
N ILE A 11 3.42 -17.83 -17.77
CA ILE A 11 3.44 -18.94 -18.73
C ILE A 11 2.06 -19.07 -19.36
N GLY A 12 2.00 -18.90 -20.68
CA GLY A 12 0.77 -19.07 -21.45
C GLY A 12 0.11 -17.78 -21.87
N THR A 13 -1.12 -17.92 -22.39
CA THR A 13 -1.92 -16.77 -22.81
C THR A 13 -2.46 -15.99 -21.62
N LEU A 14 -2.99 -14.81 -21.87
CA LEU A 14 -3.54 -13.99 -20.79
C LEU A 14 -4.65 -14.72 -20.01
N LYS A 15 -5.58 -15.35 -20.69
CA LYS A 15 -6.74 -16.00 -20.05
C LYS A 15 -6.46 -17.39 -19.50
N ASP A 16 -5.62 -18.15 -20.20
CA ASP A 16 -5.40 -19.56 -19.88
C ASP A 16 -4.07 -19.80 -19.16
N GLY A 17 -3.23 -18.77 -19.08
CA GLY A 17 -1.92 -18.87 -18.45
C GLY A 17 -1.96 -18.78 -16.93
N ALA A 18 -0.78 -18.87 -16.35
CA ALA A 18 -0.57 -18.72 -14.92
C ALA A 18 0.81 -18.15 -14.65
N GLY A 19 0.96 -17.43 -13.56
CA GLY A 19 2.23 -16.86 -13.19
C GLY A 19 2.53 -16.97 -11.70
N THR A 20 3.72 -16.55 -11.34
CA THR A 20 4.18 -16.49 -9.96
C THR A 20 4.94 -15.17 -9.77
N MET A 21 4.65 -14.47 -8.68
CA MET A 21 5.40 -13.29 -8.25
C MET A 21 6.21 -13.64 -7.01
N LYS A 22 7.44 -13.14 -6.94
CA LYS A 22 8.36 -13.43 -5.85
C LYS A 22 9.11 -12.17 -5.45
N VAL A 23 9.13 -11.88 -4.15
CA VAL A 23 9.98 -10.80 -3.61
C VAL A 23 11.39 -11.33 -3.34
N GLY A 24 12.39 -10.47 -3.56
CA GLY A 24 13.80 -10.90 -3.53
C GLY A 24 14.28 -11.41 -2.18
N SER A 25 13.68 -10.96 -1.08
CA SER A 25 14.00 -11.46 0.27
C SER A 25 13.53 -12.89 0.53
N GLY A 26 12.64 -13.42 -0.31
CA GLY A 26 11.97 -14.69 -0.06
C GLY A 26 10.80 -14.64 0.92
N ALA A 27 10.48 -13.44 1.43
CA ALA A 27 9.39 -13.26 2.41
C ALA A 27 8.01 -13.59 1.81
N TYR A 28 7.87 -13.48 0.51
CA TYR A 28 6.62 -13.79 -0.18
C TYR A 28 6.89 -14.34 -1.58
N GLU A 29 6.12 -15.36 -1.93
CA GLU A 29 5.99 -15.90 -3.28
C GLU A 29 4.54 -16.35 -3.46
N GLY A 30 3.89 -15.95 -4.55
CA GLY A 30 2.48 -16.26 -4.73
C GLY A 30 2.06 -16.37 -6.17
N PRO A 31 1.03 -17.22 -6.44
CA PRO A 31 0.49 -17.42 -7.77
C PRO A 31 -0.44 -16.28 -8.17
N PHE A 32 -0.53 -16.02 -9.46
CA PHE A 32 -1.52 -15.11 -10.01
C PHE A 32 -2.00 -15.60 -11.39
N THR A 33 -3.25 -15.27 -11.69
CA THR A 33 -3.92 -15.66 -12.94
C THR A 33 -4.78 -14.50 -13.43
N PHE A 34 -5.36 -14.64 -14.62
CA PHE A 34 -6.38 -13.70 -15.08
C PHE A 34 -7.54 -13.61 -14.06
N ALA A 35 -7.99 -14.75 -13.58
CA ALA A 35 -9.11 -14.79 -12.62
C ALA A 35 -8.77 -14.14 -11.27
N SER A 36 -7.54 -14.30 -10.76
CA SER A 36 -7.13 -13.67 -9.50
C SER A 36 -6.95 -12.17 -9.62
N ARG A 37 -6.71 -11.66 -10.82
CA ARG A 37 -6.54 -10.22 -11.07
C ARG A 37 -7.85 -9.50 -11.41
N PHE A 38 -8.66 -10.08 -12.29
CA PHE A 38 -9.83 -9.42 -12.86
C PHE A 38 -11.17 -10.04 -12.45
N GLU A 39 -11.14 -11.16 -11.76
CA GLU A 39 -12.30 -11.87 -11.26
C GLU A 39 -12.11 -12.17 -9.77
N SER A 40 -12.65 -13.28 -9.29
CA SER A 40 -12.55 -13.71 -7.89
C SER A 40 -11.79 -15.02 -7.72
N GLY A 41 -10.83 -15.30 -8.62
CA GLY A 41 -9.98 -16.48 -8.54
C GLY A 41 -9.01 -16.45 -7.37
N ARG A 42 -8.50 -17.61 -7.01
CA ARG A 42 -7.48 -17.75 -5.97
C ARG A 42 -6.14 -17.19 -6.43
N GLY A 43 -5.37 -16.66 -5.51
CA GLY A 43 -4.05 -16.12 -5.75
C GLY A 43 -3.99 -14.64 -5.47
N THR A 44 -2.85 -14.06 -5.76
CA THR A 44 -2.63 -12.63 -5.61
C THR A 44 -2.80 -11.90 -6.96
N ASN A 45 -2.51 -10.62 -6.97
CA ASN A 45 -2.47 -9.79 -8.16
C ASN A 45 -1.58 -8.58 -7.93
N PRO A 46 -1.13 -7.90 -9.00
CA PRO A 46 -0.26 -6.73 -8.85
C PRO A 46 -0.87 -5.61 -8.02
N GLU A 47 -2.15 -5.35 -8.17
CA GLU A 47 -2.83 -4.25 -7.49
C GLU A 47 -2.91 -4.46 -5.98
N GLU A 48 -3.17 -5.69 -5.56
CA GLU A 48 -3.16 -6.07 -4.14
C GLU A 48 -1.77 -5.91 -3.52
N LEU A 49 -0.71 -6.28 -4.23
CA LEU A 49 0.66 -6.12 -3.77
C LEU A 49 1.08 -4.65 -3.74
N ILE A 50 0.64 -3.85 -4.70
CA ILE A 50 0.81 -2.38 -4.67
C ILE A 50 0.11 -1.80 -3.44
N GLY A 51 -1.10 -2.24 -3.15
CA GLY A 51 -1.83 -1.82 -1.96
C GLY A 51 -1.09 -2.15 -0.67
N ALA A 52 -0.59 -3.37 -0.54
CA ALA A 52 0.17 -3.79 0.63
C ALA A 52 1.45 -2.95 0.80
N ALA A 53 2.18 -2.72 -0.29
CA ALA A 53 3.38 -1.89 -0.29
C ALA A 53 3.06 -0.44 0.12
N HIS A 54 1.98 0.12 -0.40
CA HIS A 54 1.56 1.48 -0.11
C HIS A 54 1.13 1.65 1.34
N ALA A 55 0.29 0.73 1.84
CA ALA A 55 -0.13 0.73 3.24
C ALA A 55 1.06 0.61 4.20
N GLY A 56 2.02 -0.27 3.89
CA GLY A 56 3.23 -0.44 4.68
C GLY A 56 4.11 0.82 4.70
N CYS A 57 4.37 1.38 3.53
CA CYS A 57 5.18 2.60 3.40
C CYS A 57 4.53 3.78 4.12
N PHE A 58 3.24 3.99 3.90
CA PHE A 58 2.49 5.05 4.57
C PHE A 58 2.55 4.92 6.09
N SER A 59 2.30 3.72 6.62
CA SER A 59 2.32 3.47 8.07
C SER A 59 3.68 3.76 8.69
N MET A 60 4.76 3.30 8.07
CA MET A 60 6.12 3.58 8.54
C MET A 60 6.47 5.06 8.46
N PHE A 61 6.08 5.72 7.38
CA PHE A 61 6.36 7.14 7.19
C PHE A 61 5.60 7.99 8.21
N LEU A 62 4.32 7.67 8.46
CA LEU A 62 3.54 8.32 9.50
C LEU A 62 4.18 8.10 10.88
N SER A 63 4.60 6.89 11.19
CA SER A 63 5.31 6.59 12.44
C SER A 63 6.56 7.46 12.59
N ALA A 64 7.34 7.60 11.53
CA ALA A 64 8.54 8.44 11.54
C ALA A 64 8.21 9.92 11.82
N LEU A 65 7.17 10.44 11.18
CA LEU A 65 6.75 11.83 11.40
C LEU A 65 6.24 12.07 12.83
N LEU A 66 5.44 11.14 13.35
CA LEU A 66 4.94 11.22 14.72
C LEU A 66 6.07 11.13 15.74
N THR A 67 7.01 10.21 15.54
CA THR A 67 8.18 10.05 16.41
C THR A 67 9.03 11.33 16.42
N LYS A 68 9.26 11.92 15.25
CA LYS A 68 10.00 13.17 15.13
C LYS A 68 9.29 14.33 15.85
N ALA A 69 7.97 14.30 15.87
CA ALA A 69 7.15 15.31 16.56
C ALA A 69 7.04 15.06 18.08
N GLY A 70 7.66 14.02 18.62
CA GLY A 70 7.67 13.71 20.04
C GLY A 70 6.62 12.72 20.51
N PHE A 71 5.87 12.12 19.60
CA PHE A 71 4.90 11.09 19.94
C PHE A 71 5.52 9.69 19.84
N THR A 72 4.96 8.75 20.59
CA THR A 72 5.36 7.34 20.51
C THR A 72 4.17 6.52 20.02
N PRO A 73 4.08 6.23 18.71
CA PRO A 73 2.96 5.43 18.19
C PRO A 73 2.91 4.05 18.83
N THR A 74 1.74 3.67 19.33
CA THR A 74 1.49 2.32 19.83
C THR A 74 0.99 1.40 18.75
N ARG A 75 0.25 1.95 17.78
CA ARG A 75 -0.26 1.19 16.65
C ARG A 75 -0.63 2.13 15.51
N ILE A 76 -0.27 1.74 14.29
CA ILE A 76 -0.75 2.36 13.06
C ILE A 76 -1.19 1.21 12.14
N ALA A 77 -2.47 1.18 11.81
CA ALA A 77 -3.03 0.16 10.93
C ALA A 77 -3.64 0.84 9.71
N THR A 78 -3.16 0.50 8.53
CA THR A 78 -3.57 1.14 7.29
C THR A 78 -4.08 0.11 6.29
N THR A 79 -5.21 0.42 5.66
CA THR A 79 -5.74 -0.30 4.52
C THR A 79 -5.61 0.59 3.30
N ALA A 80 -5.05 0.04 2.22
CA ALA A 80 -5.03 0.70 0.92
C ALA A 80 -6.01 -0.01 0.00
N THR A 81 -6.97 0.73 -0.54
CA THR A 81 -7.92 0.23 -1.53
C THR A 81 -7.52 0.75 -2.90
N VAL A 82 -7.13 -0.16 -3.78
CA VAL A 82 -6.63 0.16 -5.12
C VAL A 82 -7.75 -0.11 -6.13
N HIS A 83 -8.17 0.93 -6.84
CA HIS A 83 -9.23 0.85 -7.84
C HIS A 83 -8.63 0.71 -9.23
N VAL A 84 -9.08 -0.31 -9.95
CA VAL A 84 -8.71 -0.55 -11.35
C VAL A 84 -9.90 -0.20 -12.22
N GLY A 85 -9.73 0.80 -13.06
CA GLY A 85 -10.74 1.22 -14.04
C GLY A 85 -10.43 0.69 -15.44
N GLU A 86 -11.04 1.32 -16.41
CA GLU A 86 -10.83 0.96 -17.81
C GLU A 86 -9.39 1.17 -18.26
N GLY A 87 -8.95 0.36 -19.21
CA GLY A 87 -7.64 0.46 -19.81
C GLY A 87 -6.80 -0.81 -19.80
N PRO A 88 -6.65 -1.67 -18.76
CA PRO A 88 -6.92 -1.37 -17.37
C PRO A 88 -5.98 -0.32 -16.79
N THR A 89 -6.52 0.53 -15.92
CA THR A 89 -5.75 1.64 -15.33
C THR A 89 -6.05 1.73 -13.83
N ILE A 90 -5.02 1.89 -13.02
CA ILE A 90 -5.20 2.23 -11.61
C ILE A 90 -5.62 3.70 -11.55
N THR A 91 -6.83 3.96 -11.09
CA THR A 91 -7.44 5.31 -11.13
C THR A 91 -7.46 6.00 -9.77
N LEU A 92 -7.52 5.24 -8.70
CA LEU A 92 -7.66 5.77 -7.34
C LEU A 92 -7.03 4.80 -6.35
N ILE A 93 -6.34 5.34 -5.35
CA ILE A 93 -5.88 4.60 -4.17
C ILE A 93 -6.42 5.33 -2.95
N GLU A 94 -7.22 4.63 -2.15
CA GLU A 94 -7.75 5.15 -0.90
C GLU A 94 -6.93 4.58 0.26
N LEU A 95 -6.35 5.47 1.06
CA LEU A 95 -5.67 5.11 2.30
C LEU A 95 -6.61 5.38 3.47
N ASP A 96 -6.84 4.37 4.28
CA ASP A 96 -7.65 4.44 5.50
C ASP A 96 -6.76 3.96 6.66
N THR A 97 -6.48 4.84 7.62
CA THR A 97 -5.56 4.53 8.71
C THR A 97 -6.18 4.81 10.07
N ASP A 98 -5.96 3.89 10.98
CA ASP A 98 -6.21 4.05 12.42
C ASP A 98 -4.88 4.19 13.12
N ALA A 99 -4.70 5.25 13.89
CA ALA A 99 -3.46 5.51 14.61
C ALA A 99 -3.72 5.80 16.09
N ALA A 100 -2.88 5.25 16.93
CA ALA A 100 -2.90 5.46 18.37
C ALA A 100 -1.51 5.85 18.86
N ALA A 101 -1.44 6.94 19.62
CA ALA A 101 -0.22 7.39 20.29
C ALA A 101 -0.61 8.22 21.52
N PRO A 102 0.04 8.02 22.67
CA PRO A 102 -0.25 8.84 23.85
C PRO A 102 -0.06 10.33 23.56
N GLY A 103 -1.04 11.13 23.94
CA GLY A 103 -1.02 12.58 23.77
C GLY A 103 -1.27 13.12 22.37
N LEU A 104 -1.44 12.24 21.38
CA LEU A 104 -1.72 12.66 20.02
C LEU A 104 -3.14 13.21 19.90
N THR A 105 -3.26 14.42 19.37
CA THR A 105 -4.56 15.04 19.10
C THR A 105 -5.03 14.71 17.68
N GLU A 106 -6.33 14.85 17.45
CA GLU A 106 -6.89 14.67 16.11
C GLU A 106 -6.25 15.61 15.08
N ALA A 107 -6.06 16.89 15.47
CA ALA A 107 -5.45 17.89 14.58
C ALA A 107 -4.02 17.52 14.20
N ASP A 108 -3.22 17.07 15.15
CA ASP A 108 -1.85 16.62 14.90
C ASP A 108 -1.82 15.39 14.01
N LEU A 109 -2.71 14.44 14.25
CA LEU A 109 -2.83 13.25 13.39
C LEU A 109 -3.12 13.65 11.95
N GLN A 110 -4.11 14.51 11.71
CA GLN A 110 -4.47 14.94 10.36
C GLN A 110 -3.30 15.63 9.66
N THR A 111 -2.57 16.50 10.36
CA THR A 111 -1.41 17.18 9.81
C THR A 111 -0.32 16.20 9.38
N HIS A 112 0.05 15.29 10.26
CA HIS A 112 1.10 14.31 9.97
C HIS A 112 0.68 13.24 8.96
N ALA A 113 -0.57 12.81 9.01
CA ALA A 113 -1.11 11.84 8.05
C ALA A 113 -1.15 12.42 6.63
N GLU A 114 -1.56 13.67 6.47
CA GLU A 114 -1.54 14.33 5.17
C GLU A 114 -0.12 14.48 4.63
N ALA A 115 0.84 14.83 5.49
CA ALA A 115 2.24 14.88 5.13
C ALA A 115 2.78 13.49 4.72
N ALA A 116 2.36 12.44 5.43
CA ALA A 116 2.74 11.07 5.09
C ALA A 116 2.17 10.62 3.75
N LYS A 117 0.90 10.96 3.47
CA LYS A 117 0.27 10.68 2.17
C LYS A 117 1.08 11.25 1.01
N LYS A 118 1.56 12.47 1.16
CA LYS A 118 2.34 13.16 0.12
C LYS A 118 3.80 12.70 0.06
N GLY A 119 4.38 12.41 1.21
CA GLY A 119 5.82 12.25 1.37
C GLY A 119 6.34 10.82 1.29
N CYS A 120 5.51 9.81 1.57
CA CYS A 120 6.00 8.44 1.54
C CYS A 120 6.49 8.07 0.14
N PRO A 121 7.64 7.39 0.02
CA PRO A 121 8.23 7.09 -1.29
C PRO A 121 7.30 6.34 -2.25
N VAL A 122 6.45 5.47 -1.73
CA VAL A 122 5.49 4.73 -2.57
C VAL A 122 4.41 5.67 -3.10
N SER A 123 3.87 6.59 -2.29
CA SER A 123 2.93 7.62 -2.76
C SER A 123 3.54 8.45 -3.89
N LYS A 124 4.81 8.82 -3.77
CA LYS A 124 5.52 9.57 -4.82
C LYS A 124 5.66 8.74 -6.09
N ALA A 125 5.99 7.45 -5.97
CA ALA A 125 6.11 6.55 -7.12
C ALA A 125 4.76 6.32 -7.80
N LEU A 126 3.66 6.34 -7.04
CA LEU A 126 2.30 6.11 -7.52
C LEU A 126 1.53 7.41 -7.76
N ALA A 127 2.19 8.49 -8.15
CA ALA A 127 1.56 9.80 -8.33
C ALA A 127 0.61 9.90 -9.54
N GLY A 128 0.52 8.86 -10.38
CA GLY A 128 -0.41 8.82 -11.52
C GLY A 128 -1.88 8.80 -11.11
N PRO A 129 -2.33 7.87 -10.25
CA PRO A 129 -3.70 7.86 -9.76
C PRO A 129 -3.91 8.91 -8.67
N GLU A 130 -5.19 9.22 -8.41
CA GLU A 130 -5.55 9.99 -7.23
C GLU A 130 -5.29 9.15 -5.97
N ILE A 131 -4.74 9.77 -4.94
CA ILE A 131 -4.54 9.15 -3.62
C ILE A 131 -5.37 9.95 -2.61
N THR A 132 -6.34 9.30 -2.00
CA THR A 132 -7.14 9.88 -0.92
C THR A 132 -6.72 9.32 0.43
N LEU A 133 -7.01 10.06 1.48
CA LEU A 133 -6.67 9.69 2.84
C LEU A 133 -7.85 9.86 3.77
N LYS A 134 -8.07 8.87 4.61
CA LYS A 134 -8.91 8.96 5.80
C LYS A 134 -8.08 8.50 6.98
N ALA A 135 -7.81 9.40 7.90
CA ALA A 135 -7.03 9.10 9.10
C ALA A 135 -7.92 9.23 10.34
N LYS A 136 -7.87 8.23 11.19
CA LYS A 136 -8.67 8.15 12.40
C LYS A 136 -7.77 7.92 13.60
N LEU A 137 -7.91 8.78 14.59
CA LEU A 137 -7.29 8.58 15.89
C LEU A 137 -8.08 7.53 16.67
N VAL A 138 -7.40 6.52 17.18
CA VAL A 138 -8.01 5.44 18.00
C VAL A 138 -7.31 5.34 19.36
N PRO A 139 -8.00 4.80 20.37
CA PRO A 139 -7.43 4.63 21.71
C PRO A 139 -6.19 3.76 21.75
#